data_75bc50cc041a8ecdc4e6fbaea422dec9
#
_entry.id   75bc50cc041a8ecdc4e6fbaea422dec9
#
_cell.length_a   1.000
_cell.length_b   1.000
_cell.length_c   1.000
_cell.angle_alpha   90.00
_cell.angle_beta   90.00
_cell.angle_gamma   90.00
#
_symmetry.space_group_name_H-M   'P 1'
#
loop_
_entity.id
_entity.type
_entity.pdbx_description
1 polymer ?
#
loop_
_entity_poly.entity_id
_entity_poly.type
_entity_poly.pdbx_seq_one_letter_code
_entity_poly.pdbx_strand_id
1 'polypeptide(L)'
;MVAERADVLPALSEVFREHGYEGASLALIGQRTGLGKGSLYHFFPGGKEEMAAAVLAEIDSWFEQHIFRPLREEDPRRAVPGMVRSVDGYFRSGCRVCLVGAFALGDVRDRFADAIRGYFAAWTDALAQGLERGGLAEDAARDRAEEAVAAIQGALVLARALDEPGSFHRAMARIEARLTAP
;
A
#
# COMPACT_ATOMS: atom_id res chain seq x y z
N MET A 1 18.22 -9.18 -22.62
CA MET A 1 16.76 -9.22 -22.35
C MET A 1 16.22 -7.82 -22.63
N VAL A 2 15.20 -7.70 -23.46
CA VAL A 2 14.52 -6.41 -23.65
C VAL A 2 13.67 -6.21 -22.41
N ALA A 3 13.89 -5.12 -21.67
CA ALA A 3 13.07 -4.81 -20.49
C ALA A 3 11.62 -4.55 -20.94
N GLU A 4 10.67 -5.10 -20.21
CA GLU A 4 9.25 -4.79 -20.41
C GLU A 4 8.83 -3.69 -19.40
N ARG A 5 7.70 -3.03 -19.69
CA ARG A 5 7.15 -1.98 -18.81
C ARG A 5 6.99 -2.45 -17.36
N ALA A 6 6.56 -3.69 -17.17
CA ALA A 6 6.38 -4.29 -15.84
C ALA A 6 7.69 -4.44 -15.07
N ASP A 7 8.81 -4.72 -15.75
CA ASP A 7 10.12 -4.89 -15.11
C ASP A 7 10.63 -3.60 -14.46
N VAL A 8 10.12 -2.45 -14.89
CA VAL A 8 10.54 -1.12 -14.43
C VAL A 8 9.82 -0.71 -13.14
N LEU A 9 8.58 -1.20 -12.92
CA LEU A 9 7.71 -0.77 -11.83
C LEU A 9 8.32 -0.97 -10.42
N PRO A 10 9.02 -2.08 -10.11
CA PRO A 10 9.63 -2.23 -8.79
C PRO A 10 10.66 -1.15 -8.48
N ALA A 11 11.53 -0.81 -9.44
CA ALA A 11 12.54 0.23 -9.27
C ALA A 11 11.92 1.61 -9.14
N LEU A 12 10.90 1.93 -9.96
CA LEU A 12 10.12 3.18 -9.86
C LEU A 12 9.46 3.32 -8.48
N SER A 13 8.87 2.23 -7.99
CA SER A 13 8.20 2.20 -6.70
C SER A 13 9.16 2.56 -5.55
N GLU A 14 10.39 2.03 -5.56
CA GLU A 14 11.38 2.36 -4.53
C GLU A 14 11.88 3.82 -4.68
N VAL A 15 12.10 4.32 -5.91
CA VAL A 15 12.46 5.72 -6.13
C VAL A 15 11.40 6.67 -5.55
N PHE A 16 10.12 6.41 -5.82
CA PHE A 16 9.03 7.24 -5.28
C PHE A 16 8.90 7.12 -3.76
N ARG A 17 9.20 5.96 -3.16
CA ARG A 17 9.19 5.80 -1.69
C ARG A 17 10.33 6.55 -1.01
N GLU A 18 11.52 6.52 -1.61
CA GLU A 18 12.71 7.17 -1.04
C GLU A 18 12.66 8.69 -1.17
N HIS A 19 12.18 9.20 -2.30
CA HIS A 19 12.34 10.61 -2.69
C HIS A 19 11.01 11.37 -2.83
N GLY A 20 9.88 10.69 -2.66
CA GLY A 20 8.57 11.27 -2.95
C GLY A 20 8.39 11.54 -4.44
N TYR A 21 7.22 12.03 -4.82
CA TYR A 21 6.94 12.34 -6.23
C TYR A 21 7.83 13.47 -6.74
N GLU A 22 7.95 14.58 -6.01
CA GLU A 22 8.70 15.74 -6.48
C GLU A 22 10.21 15.48 -6.54
N GLY A 23 10.77 14.79 -5.55
CA GLY A 23 12.18 14.43 -5.51
C GLY A 23 12.61 13.37 -6.51
N ALA A 24 11.67 12.58 -7.05
CA ALA A 24 11.93 11.58 -8.09
C ALA A 24 12.17 12.24 -9.45
N SER A 25 13.38 12.74 -9.71
CA SER A 25 13.76 13.30 -11.01
C SER A 25 13.91 12.20 -12.06
N LEU A 26 13.72 12.55 -13.37
CA LEU A 26 13.94 11.60 -14.47
C LEU A 26 15.41 11.09 -14.53
N ALA A 27 16.38 11.89 -14.11
CA ALA A 27 17.76 11.46 -14.02
C ALA A 27 17.94 10.36 -12.96
N LEU A 28 17.36 10.55 -11.77
CA LEU A 28 17.38 9.57 -10.70
C LEU A 28 16.65 8.29 -11.09
N ILE A 29 15.47 8.42 -11.70
CA ILE A 29 14.71 7.29 -12.23
C ILE A 29 15.55 6.51 -13.25
N GLY A 30 16.18 7.20 -14.21
CA GLY A 30 17.07 6.57 -15.20
C GLY A 30 18.21 5.80 -14.55
N GLN A 31 18.87 6.40 -13.54
CA GLN A 31 19.94 5.77 -12.80
C GLN A 31 19.49 4.48 -12.07
N ARG A 32 18.34 4.54 -11.40
CA ARG A 32 17.81 3.40 -10.61
C ARG A 32 17.23 2.29 -11.47
N THR A 33 16.66 2.62 -12.62
CA THR A 33 16.08 1.64 -13.56
C THR A 33 17.09 1.09 -14.57
N GLY A 34 18.23 1.75 -14.73
CA GLY A 34 19.21 1.45 -15.77
C GLY A 34 18.75 1.86 -17.18
N LEU A 35 17.68 2.66 -17.29
CA LEU A 35 17.09 3.05 -18.57
C LEU A 35 17.45 4.49 -18.95
N GLY A 36 17.78 4.67 -20.23
CA GLY A 36 17.93 6.00 -20.80
C GLY A 36 16.59 6.73 -20.93
N LYS A 37 16.65 8.08 -21.05
CA LYS A 37 15.46 8.93 -21.19
C LYS A 37 14.53 8.48 -22.32
N GLY A 38 15.09 8.07 -23.47
CA GLY A 38 14.30 7.60 -24.60
C GLY A 38 13.49 6.33 -24.26
N SER A 39 14.10 5.36 -23.58
CA SER A 39 13.42 4.14 -23.15
C SER A 39 12.34 4.42 -22.10
N LEU A 40 12.59 5.34 -21.16
CA LEU A 40 11.59 5.75 -20.18
C LEU A 40 10.35 6.35 -20.84
N TYR A 41 10.53 7.25 -21.81
CA TYR A 41 9.40 7.84 -22.57
C TYR A 41 8.76 6.86 -23.57
N HIS A 42 9.47 5.82 -23.99
CA HIS A 42 8.87 4.74 -24.77
C HIS A 42 7.87 3.94 -23.93
N PHE A 43 8.23 3.59 -22.68
CA PHE A 43 7.35 2.86 -21.76
C PHE A 43 6.26 3.72 -21.12
N PHE A 44 6.58 5.00 -20.88
CA PHE A 44 5.73 5.96 -20.19
C PHE A 44 5.70 7.30 -20.94
N PRO A 45 4.94 7.39 -22.05
CA PRO A 45 4.84 8.63 -22.86
C PRO A 45 4.38 9.85 -22.05
N GLY A 46 3.52 9.66 -21.05
CA GLY A 46 3.08 10.70 -20.11
C GLY A 46 4.12 11.08 -19.04
N GLY A 47 5.35 10.53 -19.13
CA GLY A 47 6.45 10.87 -18.25
C GLY A 47 6.26 10.43 -16.80
N LYS A 48 6.76 11.26 -15.87
CA LYS A 48 6.77 10.95 -14.42
C LYS A 48 5.36 10.71 -13.85
N GLU A 49 4.37 11.42 -14.34
CA GLU A 49 2.99 11.24 -13.90
C GLU A 49 2.44 9.86 -14.26
N GLU A 50 2.66 9.42 -15.50
CA GLU A 50 2.26 8.07 -15.92
C GLU A 50 3.04 6.98 -15.17
N MET A 51 4.33 7.21 -14.90
CA MET A 51 5.13 6.29 -14.09
C MET A 51 4.56 6.14 -12.69
N ALA A 52 4.20 7.24 -12.05
CA ALA A 52 3.59 7.23 -10.72
C ALA A 52 2.20 6.56 -10.71
N ALA A 53 1.37 6.88 -11.69
CA ALA A 53 0.06 6.24 -11.86
C ALA A 53 0.19 4.72 -12.06
N ALA A 54 1.16 4.26 -12.86
CA ALA A 54 1.42 2.84 -13.08
C ALA A 54 1.90 2.14 -11.79
N VAL A 55 2.73 2.80 -10.98
CA VAL A 55 3.15 2.27 -9.68
C VAL A 55 1.98 2.18 -8.70
N LEU A 56 1.10 3.17 -8.65
CA LEU A 56 -0.10 3.11 -7.81
C LEU A 56 -1.04 1.99 -8.23
N ALA A 57 -1.23 1.80 -9.54
CA ALA A 57 -2.05 0.71 -10.08
C ALA A 57 -1.47 -0.67 -9.76
N GLU A 58 -0.15 -0.83 -9.81
CA GLU A 58 0.53 -2.07 -9.42
C GLU A 58 0.37 -2.37 -7.92
N ILE A 59 0.47 -1.34 -7.08
CA ILE A 59 0.22 -1.48 -5.63
C ILE A 59 -1.23 -1.90 -5.39
N ASP A 60 -2.18 -1.24 -6.02
CA ASP A 60 -3.61 -1.56 -5.90
C ASP A 60 -3.91 -3.00 -6.34
N SER A 61 -3.36 -3.42 -7.48
CA SER A 61 -3.49 -4.80 -7.99
C SER A 61 -2.93 -5.83 -7.01
N TRP A 62 -1.77 -5.55 -6.40
CA TRP A 62 -1.19 -6.44 -5.40
C TRP A 62 -2.08 -6.55 -4.16
N PHE A 63 -2.58 -5.43 -3.64
CA PHE A 63 -3.49 -5.40 -2.49
C PHE A 63 -4.82 -6.07 -2.80
N GLU A 64 -5.36 -5.87 -3.99
CA GLU A 64 -6.57 -6.56 -4.45
C GLU A 64 -6.39 -8.08 -4.40
N GLN A 65 -5.29 -8.59 -4.92
CA GLN A 65 -5.05 -10.03 -5.02
C GLN A 65 -4.74 -10.69 -3.66
N HIS A 66 -3.98 -10.01 -2.80
CA HIS A 66 -3.44 -10.62 -1.59
C HIS A 66 -4.16 -10.22 -0.30
N ILE A 67 -5.00 -9.19 -0.35
CA ILE A 67 -5.69 -8.62 0.81
C ILE A 67 -7.18 -8.46 0.56
N PHE A 68 -7.59 -7.65 -0.42
CA PHE A 68 -8.99 -7.27 -0.56
C PHE A 68 -9.87 -8.44 -0.99
N ARG A 69 -9.47 -9.18 -2.02
CA ARG A 69 -10.21 -10.35 -2.49
C ARG A 69 -10.29 -11.45 -1.43
N PRO A 70 -9.19 -11.89 -0.78
CA PRO A 70 -9.28 -12.83 0.34
C PRO A 70 -10.23 -12.38 1.45
N LEU A 71 -10.19 -11.10 1.85
CA LEU A 71 -11.09 -10.55 2.85
C LEU A 71 -12.56 -10.63 2.45
N ARG A 72 -12.88 -10.50 1.16
CA ARG A 72 -14.26 -10.58 0.63
C ARG A 72 -14.75 -12.01 0.39
N GLU A 73 -13.86 -12.92 0.04
CA GLU A 73 -14.25 -14.24 -0.51
C GLU A 73 -13.95 -15.41 0.42
N GLU A 74 -12.88 -15.35 1.23
CA GLU A 74 -12.44 -16.45 2.08
C GLU A 74 -13.13 -16.46 3.45
N ASP A 75 -12.95 -17.57 4.20
CA ASP A 75 -13.37 -17.67 5.60
C ASP A 75 -12.74 -16.56 6.44
N PRO A 76 -13.52 -15.68 7.10
CA PRO A 76 -13.01 -14.57 7.90
C PRO A 76 -11.98 -14.96 8.94
N ARG A 77 -12.10 -16.16 9.51
CA ARG A 77 -11.15 -16.71 10.51
C ARG A 77 -9.75 -16.93 9.93
N ARG A 78 -9.63 -17.03 8.60
CA ARG A 78 -8.36 -17.18 7.88
C ARG A 78 -7.96 -15.89 7.20
N ALA A 79 -8.93 -15.21 6.58
CA ALA A 79 -8.70 -13.99 5.79
C ALA A 79 -8.16 -12.84 6.66
N VAL A 80 -8.73 -12.60 7.85
CA VAL A 80 -8.31 -11.51 8.73
C VAL A 80 -6.87 -11.70 9.24
N PRO A 81 -6.47 -12.84 9.84
CA PRO A 81 -5.06 -13.07 10.14
C PRO A 81 -4.16 -13.13 8.89
N GLY A 82 -4.70 -13.60 7.76
CA GLY A 82 -4.02 -13.58 6.46
C GLY A 82 -3.66 -12.17 6.01
N MET A 83 -4.61 -11.24 6.11
CA MET A 83 -4.37 -9.82 5.84
C MET A 83 -3.23 -9.28 6.70
N VAL A 84 -3.25 -9.53 8.01
CA VAL A 84 -2.21 -9.03 8.94
C VAL A 84 -0.83 -9.51 8.52
N ARG A 85 -0.68 -10.79 8.19
CA ARG A 85 0.59 -11.36 7.69
C ARG A 85 1.02 -10.76 6.34
N SER A 86 0.08 -10.60 5.41
CA SER A 86 0.36 -10.02 4.09
C SER A 86 0.79 -8.56 4.19
N VAL A 87 0.15 -7.79 5.07
CA VAL A 87 0.51 -6.39 5.37
C VAL A 87 1.90 -6.31 5.99
N ASP A 88 2.19 -7.15 6.99
CA ASP A 88 3.53 -7.18 7.63
C ASP A 88 4.63 -7.49 6.60
N GLY A 89 4.42 -8.51 5.77
CA GLY A 89 5.34 -8.88 4.71
C GLY A 89 5.51 -7.79 3.65
N TYR A 90 4.42 -7.18 3.18
CA TYR A 90 4.46 -6.11 2.18
C TYR A 90 5.24 -4.89 2.67
N PHE A 91 5.02 -4.49 3.91
CA PHE A 91 5.73 -3.36 4.52
C PHE A 91 7.07 -3.74 5.16
N ARG A 92 7.54 -4.97 4.96
CA ARG A 92 8.83 -5.47 5.48
C ARG A 92 8.98 -5.17 6.96
N SER A 93 7.95 -5.55 7.74
CA SER A 93 7.88 -5.33 9.18
C SER A 93 8.14 -3.87 9.60
N GLY A 94 7.58 -2.91 8.84
CA GLY A 94 7.70 -1.47 9.11
C GLY A 94 8.88 -0.76 8.45
N CYS A 95 9.76 -1.49 7.75
CA CYS A 95 10.90 -0.89 7.04
C CYS A 95 10.54 -0.27 5.69
N ARG A 96 9.30 -0.45 5.21
CA ARG A 96 8.85 0.04 3.91
C ARG A 96 7.72 1.06 4.05
N VAL A 97 7.89 2.25 3.48
CA VAL A 97 6.88 3.32 3.49
C VAL A 97 5.64 2.91 2.68
N CYS A 98 4.46 3.24 3.17
CA CYS A 98 3.25 3.22 2.37
C CYS A 98 3.27 4.36 1.35
N LEU A 99 3.52 4.03 0.08
CA LEU A 99 3.61 5.05 -0.98
C LEU A 99 2.28 5.76 -1.19
N VAL A 100 1.16 5.03 -1.15
CA VAL A 100 -0.18 5.62 -1.28
C VAL A 100 -0.45 6.60 -0.14
N GLY A 101 -0.07 6.23 1.10
CA GLY A 101 -0.15 7.12 2.27
C GLY A 101 0.76 8.34 2.15
N ALA A 102 1.98 8.17 1.66
CA ALA A 102 2.90 9.28 1.42
C ALA A 102 2.35 10.26 0.37
N PHE A 103 1.73 9.76 -0.70
CA PHE A 103 1.08 10.59 -1.71
C PHE A 103 -0.17 11.29 -1.16
N ALA A 104 -0.92 10.66 -0.26
CA ALA A 104 -2.08 11.26 0.39
C ALA A 104 -1.73 12.48 1.25
N LEU A 105 -0.53 12.52 1.80
CA LEU A 105 -0.04 13.60 2.67
C LEU A 105 0.82 14.64 1.94
N GLY A 106 1.17 14.40 0.68
CA GLY A 106 2.00 15.30 -0.12
C GLY A 106 1.20 16.20 -1.05
N ASP A 107 1.89 17.18 -1.64
CA ASP A 107 1.32 18.15 -2.60
C ASP A 107 0.76 17.48 -3.87
N VAL A 108 1.17 16.24 -4.14
CA VAL A 108 0.73 15.44 -5.27
C VAL A 108 -0.66 14.80 -5.07
N ARG A 109 -1.24 14.90 -3.88
CA ARG A 109 -2.51 14.26 -3.50
C ARG A 109 -3.62 14.47 -4.53
N ASP A 110 -3.85 15.71 -4.93
CA ASP A 110 -4.99 16.02 -5.82
C ASP A 110 -4.80 15.46 -7.24
N ARG A 111 -3.56 15.27 -7.68
CA ARG A 111 -3.22 14.66 -8.96
C ARG A 111 -3.59 13.18 -9.03
N PHE A 112 -3.53 12.48 -7.92
CA PHE A 112 -3.83 11.04 -7.80
C PHE A 112 -5.01 10.75 -6.86
N ALA A 113 -5.89 11.73 -6.66
CA ALA A 113 -6.95 11.68 -5.66
C ALA A 113 -7.83 10.44 -5.77
N ASP A 114 -8.22 10.06 -6.99
CA ASP A 114 -9.10 8.90 -7.21
C ASP A 114 -8.40 7.58 -6.92
N ALA A 115 -7.13 7.42 -7.32
CA ALA A 115 -6.35 6.23 -7.01
C ALA A 115 -6.12 6.09 -5.49
N ILE A 116 -5.78 7.19 -4.81
CA ILE A 116 -5.56 7.20 -3.36
C ILE A 116 -6.84 6.87 -2.61
N ARG A 117 -7.95 7.52 -2.98
CA ARG A 117 -9.27 7.29 -2.38
C ARG A 117 -9.72 5.85 -2.61
N GLY A 118 -9.63 5.36 -3.84
CA GLY A 118 -10.01 3.99 -4.21
C GLY A 118 -9.28 2.96 -3.39
N TYR A 119 -7.97 3.07 -3.25
CA TYR A 119 -7.16 2.15 -2.47
C TYR A 119 -7.57 2.06 -0.99
N PHE A 120 -7.72 3.21 -0.30
CA PHE A 120 -8.09 3.19 1.11
C PHE A 120 -9.54 2.79 1.33
N ALA A 121 -10.45 3.22 0.46
CA ALA A 121 -11.86 2.79 0.51
C ALA A 121 -11.98 1.27 0.30
N ALA A 122 -11.32 0.71 -0.72
CA ALA A 122 -11.35 -0.72 -0.99
C ALA A 122 -10.78 -1.54 0.18
N TRP A 123 -9.73 -1.06 0.84
CA TRP A 123 -9.16 -1.75 2.00
C TRP A 123 -10.13 -1.75 3.18
N THR A 124 -10.67 -0.57 3.53
CA THR A 124 -11.63 -0.44 4.63
C THR A 124 -12.89 -1.26 4.37
N ASP A 125 -13.45 -1.16 3.15
CA ASP A 125 -14.65 -1.89 2.76
C ASP A 125 -14.45 -3.40 2.76
N ALA A 126 -13.34 -3.90 2.22
CA ALA A 126 -13.05 -5.33 2.20
C ALA A 126 -12.88 -5.90 3.63
N LEU A 127 -12.20 -5.16 4.51
CA LEU A 127 -12.03 -5.56 5.89
C LEU A 127 -13.37 -5.55 6.65
N ALA A 128 -14.18 -4.50 6.51
CA ALA A 128 -15.51 -4.43 7.11
C ALA A 128 -16.38 -5.62 6.68
N GLN A 129 -16.47 -5.90 5.37
CA GLN A 129 -17.20 -7.06 4.84
C GLN A 129 -16.69 -8.39 5.42
N GLY A 130 -15.38 -8.55 5.57
CA GLY A 130 -14.79 -9.74 6.20
C GLY A 130 -15.23 -9.88 7.67
N LEU A 131 -15.23 -8.79 8.42
CA LEU A 131 -15.64 -8.76 9.83
C LEU A 131 -17.16 -9.00 9.99
N GLU A 132 -18.00 -8.44 9.13
CA GLU A 132 -19.45 -8.69 9.09
C GLU A 132 -19.75 -10.17 8.85
N ARG A 133 -19.10 -10.80 7.87
CA ARG A 133 -19.22 -12.24 7.63
C ARG A 133 -18.68 -13.06 8.80
N GLY A 134 -17.77 -12.50 9.60
CA GLY A 134 -17.29 -13.06 10.86
C GLY A 134 -18.27 -12.96 12.02
N GLY A 135 -19.39 -12.23 11.83
CA GLY A 135 -20.46 -12.10 12.80
C GLY A 135 -20.56 -10.75 13.52
N LEU A 136 -19.75 -9.75 13.14
CA LEU A 136 -19.91 -8.40 13.68
C LEU A 136 -21.11 -7.70 13.04
N ALA A 137 -21.75 -6.81 13.81
CA ALA A 137 -22.74 -5.89 13.26
C ALA A 137 -22.06 -4.89 12.29
N GLU A 138 -22.78 -4.44 11.27
CA GLU A 138 -22.28 -3.58 10.19
C GLU A 138 -21.51 -2.36 10.69
N ASP A 139 -22.13 -1.56 11.60
CA ASP A 139 -21.48 -0.38 12.16
C ASP A 139 -20.18 -0.71 12.91
N ALA A 140 -20.21 -1.76 13.75
CA ALA A 140 -19.04 -2.20 14.50
C ALA A 140 -17.91 -2.76 13.58
N ALA A 141 -18.27 -3.42 12.50
CA ALA A 141 -17.34 -3.92 11.51
C ALA A 141 -16.66 -2.75 10.76
N ARG A 142 -17.43 -1.73 10.39
CA ARG A 142 -16.96 -0.51 9.76
C ARG A 142 -15.97 0.23 10.67
N ASP A 143 -16.37 0.51 11.91
CA ASP A 143 -15.53 1.20 12.90
C ASP A 143 -14.22 0.45 13.13
N ARG A 144 -14.26 -0.87 13.34
CA ARG A 144 -13.05 -1.69 13.53
C ARG A 144 -12.16 -1.70 12.29
N ALA A 145 -12.72 -1.70 11.09
CA ALA A 145 -11.97 -1.64 9.85
C ALA A 145 -11.23 -0.31 9.69
N GLU A 146 -11.92 0.80 9.94
CA GLU A 146 -11.32 2.15 9.89
C GLU A 146 -10.21 2.31 10.95
N GLU A 147 -10.45 1.89 12.20
CA GLU A 147 -9.45 1.89 13.26
C GLU A 147 -8.21 1.06 12.86
N ALA A 148 -8.40 -0.13 12.30
CA ALA A 148 -7.30 -1.00 11.92
C ALA A 148 -6.45 -0.40 10.80
N VAL A 149 -7.07 0.12 9.74
CA VAL A 149 -6.35 0.77 8.62
C VAL A 149 -5.60 2.00 9.12
N ALA A 150 -6.23 2.85 9.95
CA ALA A 150 -5.59 4.02 10.55
C ALA A 150 -4.42 3.62 11.46
N ALA A 151 -4.59 2.58 12.29
CA ALA A 151 -3.54 2.08 13.18
C ALA A 151 -2.34 1.51 12.41
N ILE A 152 -2.56 0.80 11.29
CA ILE A 152 -1.49 0.31 10.41
C ILE A 152 -0.69 1.48 9.85
N GLN A 153 -1.35 2.51 9.33
CA GLN A 153 -0.67 3.69 8.78
C GLN A 153 0.12 4.44 9.87
N GLY A 154 -0.46 4.63 11.05
CA GLY A 154 0.21 5.23 12.19
C GLY A 154 1.42 4.41 12.67
N ALA A 155 1.31 3.08 12.70
CA ALA A 155 2.40 2.20 13.07
C ALA A 155 3.59 2.26 12.10
N LEU A 156 3.34 2.40 10.78
CA LEU A 156 4.39 2.62 9.78
C LEU A 156 5.15 3.93 10.01
N VAL A 157 4.40 5.00 10.31
CA VAL A 157 5.01 6.31 10.61
C VAL A 157 5.87 6.22 11.87
N LEU A 158 5.35 5.61 12.95
CA LEU A 158 6.09 5.50 14.22
C LEU A 158 7.32 4.62 14.10
N ALA A 159 7.24 3.47 13.43
CA ALA A 159 8.38 2.59 13.22
C ALA A 159 9.53 3.31 12.53
N ARG A 160 9.21 4.11 11.52
CA ARG A 160 10.19 4.90 10.78
C ARG A 160 10.73 6.09 11.59
N ALA A 161 9.85 6.84 12.28
CA ALA A 161 10.22 8.02 13.03
C ALA A 161 11.14 7.68 14.25
N LEU A 162 10.91 6.50 14.85
CA LEU A 162 11.66 6.04 16.01
C LEU A 162 12.86 5.14 15.62
N ASP A 163 13.04 4.85 14.34
CA ASP A 163 13.99 3.85 13.84
C ASP A 163 13.87 2.50 14.57
N GLU A 164 12.62 2.10 14.84
CA GLU A 164 12.28 0.90 15.61
C GLU A 164 11.28 0.00 14.87
N PRO A 165 11.75 -0.84 13.92
CA PRO A 165 10.86 -1.75 13.16
C PRO A 165 10.03 -2.68 14.06
N GLY A 166 10.55 -3.10 15.19
CA GLY A 166 9.84 -3.91 16.17
C GLY A 166 8.56 -3.28 16.73
N SER A 167 8.43 -1.95 16.68
CA SER A 167 7.20 -1.25 17.05
C SER A 167 6.05 -1.56 16.09
N PHE A 168 6.33 -1.69 14.81
CA PHE A 168 5.34 -2.09 13.79
C PHE A 168 4.83 -3.52 14.05
N HIS A 169 5.74 -4.47 14.26
CA HIS A 169 5.35 -5.84 14.56
C HIS A 169 4.45 -5.94 15.80
N ARG A 170 4.81 -5.24 16.89
CA ARG A 170 3.95 -5.18 18.10
C ARG A 170 2.58 -4.54 17.85
N ALA A 171 2.51 -3.54 16.95
CA ALA A 171 1.25 -2.92 16.55
C ALA A 171 0.40 -3.91 15.75
N MET A 172 0.98 -4.62 14.78
CA MET A 172 0.28 -5.62 13.98
C MET A 172 -0.32 -6.75 14.85
N ALA A 173 0.44 -7.23 15.85
CA ALA A 173 -0.08 -8.24 16.79
C ALA A 173 -1.29 -7.70 17.61
N ARG A 174 -1.26 -6.44 18.04
CA ARG A 174 -2.41 -5.84 18.74
C ARG A 174 -3.61 -5.63 17.83
N ILE A 175 -3.38 -5.23 16.56
CA ILE A 175 -4.43 -5.08 15.57
C ILE A 175 -5.10 -6.44 15.32
N GLU A 176 -4.31 -7.49 15.08
CA GLU A 176 -4.83 -8.84 14.89
C GLU A 176 -5.70 -9.29 16.08
N ALA A 177 -5.20 -9.12 17.30
CA ALA A 177 -5.95 -9.48 18.50
C ALA A 177 -7.29 -8.74 18.62
N ARG A 178 -7.36 -7.47 18.23
CA ARG A 178 -8.60 -6.69 18.21
C ARG A 178 -9.56 -7.13 17.10
N LEU A 179 -9.05 -7.43 15.92
CA LEU A 179 -9.87 -7.86 14.78
C LEU A 179 -10.45 -9.27 14.96
N THR A 180 -9.76 -10.13 15.74
CA THR A 180 -10.18 -11.52 15.99
C THR A 180 -10.89 -11.69 17.33
N ALA A 181 -11.00 -10.64 18.13
CA ALA A 181 -11.77 -10.66 19.38
C ALA A 181 -13.27 -10.84 19.08
N PRO A 182 -13.99 -11.63 19.92
CA PRO A 182 -15.41 -11.88 19.79
C PRO A 182 -16.24 -10.59 19.96
#